data_2199035b2e1fce0f8f4f8dd69be0212a
#
_entry.id   2199035b2e1fce0f8f4f8dd69be0212a
#
_cell.length_a   1.000
_cell.length_b   1.000
_cell.length_c   1.000
_cell.angle_alpha   90.00
_cell.angle_beta   90.00
_cell.angle_gamma   90.00
#
_symmetry.space_group_name_H-M   'P 1'
#
loop_
_entity.id
_entity.type
_entity.pdbx_description
1 polymer ?
#
loop_
_entity_poly.entity_id
_entity_poly.type
_entity_poly.pdbx_seq_one_letter_code
_entity_poly.pdbx_strand_id
1 'polypeptide(L)'
;SYIASPSLDLHHDIEMLPNGNIIFLGRELIPAADVLSQGGPNSDREVDIMIEIDTSTNQIVWQWSAWDHLIQDVDSLLPNYGVISDNPQRMNVNKLGTYGNPNGSDWLHANSIDYNADLDQIIINLAKIGEFWIIDNSTTITESQGSTGGLSNMGGDILYRWGNAKNYERGTISDVILEFQHDPNWIPSGYTDAGKIM
;
A
#
# COMPACT_ATOMS: atom_id res chain seq x y z
N SER A 1 -25.81 2.84 1.36
CA SER A 1 -25.50 1.45 1.11
C SER A 1 -24.60 1.39 -0.08
N TYR A 2 -23.43 1.33 0.02
CA TYR A 2 -22.71 1.03 -1.03
C TYR A 2 -21.35 0.95 -1.19
N ILE A 3 -20.52 0.25 -0.44
CA ILE A 3 -19.19 -0.15 -0.77
C ILE A 3 -19.13 -1.65 -0.85
N ALA A 4 -20.04 -2.20 -1.56
CA ALA A 4 -20.02 -3.62 -1.85
C ALA A 4 -19.92 -3.80 -3.36
N SER A 5 -18.73 -3.65 -3.91
CA SER A 5 -18.38 -4.51 -5.02
C SER A 5 -18.33 -5.93 -4.46
N PRO A 6 -18.86 -6.97 -5.13
CA PRO A 6 -18.72 -8.35 -4.67
C PRO A 6 -17.28 -8.84 -4.51
N SER A 7 -16.32 -8.05 -4.97
CA SER A 7 -14.88 -8.29 -4.88
C SER A 7 -14.15 -7.51 -3.79
N LEU A 8 -14.82 -6.56 -3.10
CA LEU A 8 -14.22 -5.73 -2.07
C LEU A 8 -14.56 -6.28 -0.70
N ASP A 9 -13.56 -6.62 0.07
CA ASP A 9 -13.65 -7.06 1.46
C ASP A 9 -12.97 -6.02 2.36
N LEU A 10 -13.76 -5.35 3.22
CA LEU A 10 -13.25 -4.40 4.19
C LEU A 10 -12.71 -5.14 5.41
N HIS A 11 -11.54 -4.76 5.89
CA HIS A 11 -10.90 -5.45 6.99
C HIS A 11 -10.02 -4.54 7.85
N HIS A 12 -9.69 -5.01 9.01
CA HIS A 12 -8.75 -4.49 10.00
C HIS A 12 -9.04 -3.08 10.47
N ASP A 13 -8.85 -2.02 9.68
CA ASP A 13 -8.74 -0.68 10.19
C ASP A 13 -9.51 0.38 9.40
N ILE A 14 -9.85 1.46 10.11
CA ILE A 14 -10.49 2.65 9.55
C ILE A 14 -9.87 3.91 10.17
N GLU A 15 -9.73 4.97 9.41
CA GLU A 15 -9.24 6.25 9.88
C GLU A 15 -10.22 7.38 9.56
N MET A 16 -10.50 8.24 10.57
CA MET A 16 -11.37 9.41 10.40
C MET A 16 -10.54 10.65 10.13
N LEU A 17 -10.75 11.25 8.98
CA LEU A 17 -10.06 12.46 8.57
C LEU A 17 -10.64 13.73 9.19
N PRO A 18 -9.83 14.81 9.33
CA PRO A 18 -10.30 16.08 9.89
C PRO A 18 -11.48 16.74 9.12
N ASN A 19 -11.64 16.43 7.83
CA ASN A 19 -12.74 16.89 6.99
C ASN A 19 -14.05 16.10 7.22
N GLY A 20 -14.03 15.07 8.07
CA GLY A 20 -15.15 14.19 8.37
C GLY A 20 -15.30 13.00 7.41
N ASN A 21 -14.42 12.86 6.43
CA ASN A 21 -14.33 11.66 5.59
C ASN A 21 -13.75 10.49 6.38
N ILE A 22 -13.92 9.29 5.87
CA ILE A 22 -13.38 8.07 6.48
C ILE A 22 -12.60 7.29 5.44
N ILE A 23 -11.37 6.90 5.79
CA ILE A 23 -10.57 5.95 5.00
C ILE A 23 -10.77 4.56 5.59
N PHE A 24 -10.96 3.58 4.71
CA PHE A 24 -11.07 2.17 5.06
C PHE A 24 -9.93 1.38 4.42
N LEU A 25 -9.39 0.43 5.16
CA LEU A 25 -8.66 -0.67 4.56
C LEU A 25 -9.62 -1.67 3.94
N GLY A 26 -9.28 -2.11 2.77
CA GLY A 26 -9.96 -3.19 2.09
C GLY A 26 -8.99 -4.03 1.27
N ARG A 27 -9.50 -5.07 0.68
CA ARG A 27 -8.77 -5.89 -0.30
C ARG A 27 -9.69 -6.29 -1.43
N GLU A 28 -9.09 -6.50 -2.57
CA GLU A 28 -9.73 -7.03 -3.75
C GLU A 28 -9.01 -8.29 -4.24
N LEU A 29 -9.76 -9.21 -4.83
CA LEU A 29 -9.19 -10.42 -5.40
C LEU A 29 -8.78 -10.15 -6.85
N ILE A 30 -7.49 -10.26 -7.13
CA ILE A 30 -6.93 -10.22 -8.48
C ILE A 30 -6.75 -11.66 -8.97
N PRO A 31 -7.45 -12.06 -10.05
CA PRO A 31 -7.34 -13.41 -10.60
C PRO A 31 -5.93 -13.75 -11.10
N ALA A 32 -5.56 -15.02 -11.02
CA ALA A 32 -4.24 -15.52 -11.45
C ALA A 32 -3.85 -15.10 -12.88
N ALA A 33 -4.82 -15.02 -13.80
CA ALA A 33 -4.57 -14.59 -15.17
C ALA A 33 -4.11 -13.13 -15.25
N ASP A 34 -4.67 -12.25 -14.40
CA ASP A 34 -4.30 -10.83 -14.34
C ASP A 34 -2.94 -10.69 -13.64
N VAL A 35 -2.68 -11.47 -12.58
CA VAL A 35 -1.37 -11.50 -11.92
C VAL A 35 -0.27 -11.92 -12.91
N LEU A 36 -0.53 -12.96 -13.69
CA LEU A 36 0.39 -13.44 -14.72
C LEU A 36 0.63 -12.38 -15.81
N SER A 37 -0.41 -11.62 -16.20
CA SER A 37 -0.30 -10.54 -17.19
C SER A 37 0.60 -9.39 -16.75
N GLN A 38 0.83 -9.26 -15.44
CA GLN A 38 1.76 -8.28 -14.84
C GLN A 38 3.15 -8.89 -14.55
N GLY A 39 3.45 -10.09 -15.07
CA GLY A 39 4.73 -10.77 -14.83
C GLY A 39 4.83 -11.43 -13.45
N GLY A 40 3.73 -11.58 -12.75
CA GLY A 40 3.65 -12.25 -11.46
C GLY A 40 3.41 -13.76 -11.58
N PRO A 41 3.31 -14.48 -10.47
CA PRO A 41 3.04 -15.92 -10.45
C PRO A 41 1.61 -16.24 -10.90
N ASN A 42 1.41 -17.45 -11.45
CA ASN A 42 0.07 -17.92 -11.82
C ASN A 42 -0.73 -18.35 -10.58
N SER A 43 -1.11 -17.38 -9.77
CA SER A 43 -1.94 -17.57 -8.57
C SER A 43 -2.73 -16.30 -8.26
N ASP A 44 -3.93 -16.47 -7.72
CA ASP A 44 -4.73 -15.33 -7.26
C ASP A 44 -4.00 -14.51 -6.19
N ARG A 45 -4.29 -13.20 -6.13
CA ARG A 45 -3.81 -12.29 -5.09
C ARG A 45 -4.96 -11.50 -4.48
N GLU A 46 -5.03 -11.52 -3.16
CA GLU A 46 -5.80 -10.53 -2.41
C GLU A 46 -4.88 -9.33 -2.21
N VAL A 47 -5.22 -8.22 -2.84
CA VAL A 47 -4.42 -7.00 -2.89
C VAL A 47 -5.05 -5.96 -1.98
N ASP A 48 -4.23 -5.37 -1.12
CA ASP A 48 -4.69 -4.33 -0.20
C ASP A 48 -4.96 -3.02 -0.94
N ILE A 49 -6.07 -2.39 -0.57
CA ILE A 49 -6.54 -1.10 -1.08
C ILE A 49 -6.93 -0.18 0.07
N MET A 50 -6.91 1.12 -0.18
CA MET A 50 -7.47 2.13 0.70
C MET A 50 -8.56 2.89 -0.05
N ILE A 51 -9.69 3.17 0.62
CA ILE A 51 -10.82 3.88 0.04
C ILE A 51 -11.26 4.98 0.99
N GLU A 52 -11.27 6.22 0.52
CA GLU A 52 -11.84 7.36 1.25
C GLU A 52 -13.26 7.65 0.80
N ILE A 53 -14.14 7.84 1.78
CA ILE A 53 -15.54 8.12 1.56
C ILE A 53 -15.90 9.46 2.17
N ASP A 54 -16.52 10.30 1.36
CA ASP A 54 -17.25 11.47 1.86
C ASP A 54 -18.52 11.00 2.59
N THR A 55 -18.53 11.15 3.93
CA THR A 55 -19.62 10.70 4.79
C THR A 55 -20.94 11.46 4.59
N SER A 56 -20.88 12.66 3.99
CA SER A 56 -22.06 13.48 3.71
C SER A 56 -22.79 13.03 2.45
N THR A 57 -22.06 12.52 1.47
CA THR A 57 -22.59 12.10 0.16
C THR A 57 -22.58 10.58 -0.03
N ASN A 58 -21.86 9.85 0.80
CA ASN A 58 -21.57 8.42 0.66
C ASN A 58 -20.90 8.06 -0.69
N GLN A 59 -20.08 8.98 -1.22
CA GLN A 59 -19.34 8.74 -2.45
C GLN A 59 -17.85 8.45 -2.14
N ILE A 60 -17.25 7.58 -2.93
CA ILE A 60 -15.80 7.42 -2.93
C ILE A 60 -15.19 8.68 -3.54
N VAL A 61 -14.30 9.33 -2.78
CA VAL A 61 -13.63 10.56 -3.20
C VAL A 61 -12.14 10.36 -3.43
N TRP A 62 -11.56 9.30 -2.89
CA TRP A 62 -10.19 8.87 -3.14
C TRP A 62 -10.07 7.35 -3.01
N GLN A 63 -9.12 6.78 -3.73
CA GLN A 63 -8.82 5.36 -3.71
C GLN A 63 -7.36 5.13 -4.08
N TRP A 64 -6.72 4.18 -3.43
CA TRP A 64 -5.38 3.71 -3.75
C TRP A 64 -5.32 2.18 -3.70
N SER A 65 -4.56 1.58 -4.61
CA SER A 65 -4.34 0.14 -4.66
C SER A 65 -2.86 -0.17 -4.83
N ALA A 66 -2.34 -1.12 -4.04
CA ALA A 66 -0.97 -1.61 -4.25
C ALA A 66 -0.77 -2.21 -5.65
N TRP A 67 -1.86 -2.62 -6.32
CA TRP A 67 -1.83 -3.21 -7.65
C TRP A 67 -1.45 -2.21 -8.75
N ASP A 68 -1.69 -0.94 -8.55
CA ASP A 68 -1.39 0.10 -9.55
C ASP A 68 0.11 0.47 -9.59
N HIS A 69 0.91 0.01 -8.59
CA HIS A 69 2.31 0.41 -8.39
C HIS A 69 3.28 -0.76 -8.46
N LEU A 70 3.12 -1.61 -9.48
CA LEU A 70 3.91 -2.83 -9.65
C LEU A 70 5.20 -2.61 -10.44
N ILE A 71 6.19 -3.45 -10.11
CA ILE A 71 7.42 -3.65 -10.89
C ILE A 71 7.75 -5.15 -10.93
N GLN A 72 8.47 -5.58 -11.96
CA GLN A 72 9.02 -6.91 -12.09
C GLN A 72 10.29 -6.90 -12.98
N ASP A 73 11.13 -7.90 -12.84
CA ASP A 73 12.38 -8.08 -13.59
C ASP A 73 12.43 -9.39 -14.38
N VAL A 74 11.27 -10.03 -14.59
CA VAL A 74 11.17 -11.37 -15.21
C VAL A 74 10.87 -11.29 -16.70
N ASP A 75 9.90 -10.44 -17.11
CA ASP A 75 9.50 -10.30 -18.52
C ASP A 75 9.73 -8.88 -19.02
N SER A 76 10.76 -8.72 -19.84
CA SER A 76 11.16 -7.42 -20.42
C SER A 76 10.21 -6.87 -21.48
N LEU A 77 9.17 -7.60 -21.86
CA LEU A 77 8.17 -7.14 -22.81
C LEU A 77 7.00 -6.43 -22.14
N LEU A 78 6.88 -6.55 -20.81
CA LEU A 78 5.82 -5.90 -20.06
C LEU A 78 6.19 -4.47 -19.65
N PRO A 79 5.21 -3.54 -19.60
CA PRO A 79 5.47 -2.12 -19.33
C PRO A 79 5.98 -1.84 -17.91
N ASN A 80 5.74 -2.74 -16.95
CA ASN A 80 6.21 -2.66 -15.57
C ASN A 80 7.58 -3.34 -15.36
N TYR A 81 8.31 -3.67 -16.44
CA TYR A 81 9.66 -4.22 -16.35
C TYR A 81 10.68 -3.18 -15.91
N GLY A 82 11.56 -3.56 -14.98
CA GLY A 82 12.65 -2.72 -14.53
C GLY A 82 13.52 -3.36 -13.46
N VAL A 83 14.59 -2.67 -13.09
CA VAL A 83 15.49 -3.09 -12.01
C VAL A 83 14.80 -2.78 -10.68
N ILE A 84 14.56 -3.80 -9.87
CA ILE A 84 13.81 -3.68 -8.61
C ILE A 84 14.48 -2.67 -7.68
N SER A 85 15.81 -2.77 -7.49
CA SER A 85 16.55 -1.88 -6.59
C SER A 85 16.57 -0.41 -7.04
N ASP A 86 16.38 -0.13 -8.31
CA ASP A 86 16.32 1.25 -8.83
C ASP A 86 14.93 1.89 -8.67
N ASN A 87 13.92 1.07 -8.35
CA ASN A 87 12.53 1.48 -8.25
C ASN A 87 11.92 1.14 -6.87
N PRO A 88 12.47 1.64 -5.76
CA PRO A 88 11.96 1.33 -4.41
C PRO A 88 10.56 1.87 -4.15
N GLN A 89 10.10 2.83 -4.97
CA GLN A 89 8.74 3.38 -4.91
C GLN A 89 7.68 2.42 -5.45
N ARG A 90 8.08 1.24 -5.93
CA ARG A 90 7.17 0.24 -6.52
C ARG A 90 7.24 -1.09 -5.81
N MET A 91 6.14 -1.86 -5.90
CA MET A 91 6.05 -3.20 -5.33
C MET A 91 6.45 -4.27 -6.35
N ASN A 92 7.41 -5.11 -5.99
CA ASN A 92 7.76 -6.28 -6.79
C ASN A 92 6.61 -7.30 -6.78
N VAL A 93 5.94 -7.49 -7.93
CA VAL A 93 4.81 -8.42 -8.06
C VAL A 93 5.18 -9.88 -7.76
N ASN A 94 6.46 -10.22 -7.87
CA ASN A 94 6.97 -11.57 -7.57
C ASN A 94 7.37 -11.74 -6.10
N LYS A 95 7.30 -10.66 -5.29
CA LYS A 95 7.58 -10.78 -3.88
C LYS A 95 6.47 -11.52 -3.16
N LEU A 96 6.82 -12.63 -2.55
CA LEU A 96 5.93 -13.38 -1.68
C LEU A 96 5.99 -12.82 -0.25
N GLY A 97 4.89 -12.95 0.49
CA GLY A 97 4.87 -12.66 1.91
C GLY A 97 5.94 -13.46 2.65
N THR A 98 6.68 -12.81 3.52
CA THR A 98 7.73 -13.47 4.31
C THR A 98 7.14 -14.20 5.50
N TYR A 99 6.00 -13.70 6.01
CA TYR A 99 5.36 -14.20 7.22
C TYR A 99 3.98 -14.80 6.90
N GLY A 100 3.53 -15.73 7.71
CA GLY A 100 2.28 -16.46 7.51
C GLY A 100 2.38 -17.51 6.40
N ASN A 101 1.32 -17.66 5.60
CA ASN A 101 1.32 -18.56 4.44
C ASN A 101 1.83 -17.82 3.20
N PRO A 102 3.08 -18.02 2.76
CA PRO A 102 3.64 -17.30 1.61
C PRO A 102 3.00 -17.68 0.28
N ASN A 103 2.27 -18.81 0.23
CA ASN A 103 1.58 -19.27 -0.97
C ASN A 103 0.08 -18.98 -0.95
N GLY A 104 -0.42 -18.29 0.07
CA GLY A 104 -1.82 -17.87 0.15
C GLY A 104 -2.13 -16.72 -0.80
N SER A 105 -3.41 -16.50 -1.10
CA SER A 105 -3.87 -15.36 -1.88
C SER A 105 -3.65 -14.02 -1.17
N ASP A 106 -3.76 -14.00 0.15
CA ASP A 106 -3.51 -12.84 1.01
C ASP A 106 -2.03 -12.42 0.92
N TRP A 107 -1.77 -11.34 0.16
CA TRP A 107 -0.43 -11.04 -0.33
C TRP A 107 0.40 -10.21 0.66
N LEU A 108 -0.05 -9.00 0.99
CA LEU A 108 0.69 -8.04 1.81
C LEU A 108 0.18 -7.98 3.25
N HIS A 109 -1.11 -8.24 3.44
CA HIS A 109 -1.81 -8.23 4.70
C HIS A 109 -1.71 -6.88 5.42
N ALA A 110 -2.27 -5.84 4.80
CA ALA A 110 -2.42 -4.56 5.47
C ALA A 110 -3.30 -4.73 6.72
N ASN A 111 -2.88 -4.15 7.84
CA ASN A 111 -3.59 -4.32 9.11
C ASN A 111 -3.78 -3.05 9.93
N SER A 112 -3.19 -1.94 9.50
CA SER A 112 -3.46 -0.63 10.09
C SER A 112 -3.11 0.50 9.13
N ILE A 113 -3.76 1.64 9.34
CA ILE A 113 -3.48 2.93 8.69
C ILE A 113 -3.41 4.02 9.76
N ASP A 114 -2.66 5.08 9.48
CA ASP A 114 -2.65 6.31 10.26
C ASP A 114 -2.49 7.50 9.32
N TYR A 115 -3.20 8.60 9.59
CA TYR A 115 -3.23 9.77 8.71
C TYR A 115 -2.55 10.98 9.33
N ASN A 116 -1.66 11.59 8.56
CA ASN A 116 -1.00 12.84 8.92
C ASN A 116 -1.62 14.02 8.17
N ALA A 117 -2.40 14.82 8.88
CA ALA A 117 -3.11 15.97 8.30
C ALA A 117 -2.18 17.12 7.86
N ASP A 118 -1.01 17.27 8.47
CA ASP A 118 -0.06 18.33 8.11
C ASP A 118 0.67 18.03 6.79
N LEU A 119 0.85 16.75 6.49
CA LEU A 119 1.54 16.26 5.28
C LEU A 119 0.57 15.78 4.20
N ASP A 120 -0.71 15.56 4.56
CA ASP A 120 -1.71 14.89 3.73
C ASP A 120 -1.22 13.52 3.24
N GLN A 121 -0.73 12.71 4.17
CA GLN A 121 -0.12 11.40 3.92
C GLN A 121 -0.70 10.32 4.81
N ILE A 122 -0.71 9.10 4.31
CA ILE A 122 -1.16 7.91 5.03
C ILE A 122 0.01 6.97 5.24
N ILE A 123 0.19 6.47 6.48
CA ILE A 123 0.94 5.23 6.73
C ILE A 123 0.01 4.06 6.48
N ILE A 124 0.47 3.07 5.74
CA ILE A 124 -0.14 1.75 5.64
C ILE A 124 0.85 0.69 6.10
N ASN A 125 0.43 -0.15 7.06
CA ASN A 125 1.25 -1.24 7.57
C ASN A 125 0.97 -2.55 6.84
N LEU A 126 2.03 -3.24 6.42
CA LEU A 126 1.97 -4.44 5.58
C LEU A 126 2.69 -5.59 6.30
N ALA A 127 1.94 -6.31 7.13
CA ALA A 127 2.47 -7.27 8.09
C ALA A 127 3.24 -8.43 7.43
N LYS A 128 2.73 -9.00 6.33
CA LYS A 128 3.35 -10.18 5.71
C LYS A 128 4.70 -9.92 5.06
N ILE A 129 4.97 -8.68 4.68
CA ILE A 129 6.26 -8.31 4.09
C ILE A 129 7.20 -7.62 5.08
N GLY A 130 6.72 -7.35 6.31
CA GLY A 130 7.51 -6.69 7.36
C GLY A 130 7.88 -5.25 7.00
N GLU A 131 6.95 -4.49 6.45
CA GLU A 131 7.14 -3.09 6.09
C GLU A 131 5.93 -2.24 6.47
N PHE A 132 6.16 -0.94 6.65
CA PHE A 132 5.11 0.06 6.45
C PHE A 132 5.51 1.00 5.31
N TRP A 133 4.51 1.57 4.66
CA TRP A 133 4.69 2.53 3.58
C TRP A 133 4.02 3.86 3.90
N ILE A 134 4.53 4.94 3.31
CA ILE A 134 3.88 6.26 3.30
C ILE A 134 3.40 6.53 1.89
N ILE A 135 2.12 6.91 1.78
CA ILE A 135 1.41 7.19 0.53
C ILE A 135 0.87 8.62 0.56
N ASP A 136 0.88 9.30 -0.58
CA ASP A 136 0.35 10.65 -0.75
C ASP A 136 -1.18 10.61 -0.90
N ASN A 137 -1.91 11.17 0.07
CA ASN A 137 -3.38 11.28 0.01
C ASN A 137 -3.86 12.53 -0.72
N SER A 138 -2.98 13.49 -1.01
CA SER A 138 -3.32 14.73 -1.72
C SER A 138 -3.62 14.56 -3.20
N THR A 139 -3.52 13.32 -3.69
CA THR A 139 -3.77 12.95 -5.08
C THR A 139 -5.27 12.88 -5.40
N THR A 140 -5.63 13.11 -6.64
CA THR A 140 -6.94 12.66 -7.18
C THR A 140 -6.94 11.14 -7.37
N ILE A 141 -8.12 10.53 -7.55
CA ILE A 141 -8.24 9.08 -7.86
C ILE A 141 -7.38 8.69 -9.08
N THR A 142 -7.32 9.53 -10.10
CA THR A 142 -6.52 9.25 -11.30
C THR A 142 -5.02 9.36 -11.04
N GLU A 143 -4.60 10.32 -10.23
CA GLU A 143 -3.19 10.49 -9.86
C GLU A 143 -2.71 9.38 -8.93
N SER A 144 -3.57 8.93 -8.00
CA SER A 144 -3.23 7.83 -7.10
C SER A 144 -3.00 6.49 -7.78
N GLN A 145 -3.52 6.31 -9.00
CA GLN A 145 -3.28 5.14 -9.86
C GLN A 145 -2.00 5.26 -10.71
N GLY A 146 -1.34 6.40 -10.65
CA GLY A 146 -0.17 6.71 -11.47
C GLY A 146 1.06 7.09 -10.65
N SER A 147 2.07 7.61 -11.34
CA SER A 147 3.37 7.97 -10.75
C SER A 147 3.64 9.47 -10.81
N THR A 148 2.61 10.29 -10.98
CA THR A 148 2.71 11.76 -11.04
C THR A 148 1.47 12.39 -10.45
N GLY A 149 1.60 13.60 -9.89
CA GLY A 149 0.52 14.32 -9.22
C GLY A 149 0.64 14.28 -7.71
N GLY A 150 -0.34 14.87 -7.04
CA GLY A 150 -0.30 15.13 -5.60
C GLY A 150 0.76 16.14 -5.19
N LEU A 151 0.89 16.41 -3.89
CA LEU A 151 1.89 17.32 -3.34
C LEU A 151 3.32 16.80 -3.50
N SER A 152 3.49 15.49 -3.50
CA SER A 152 4.78 14.83 -3.70
C SER A 152 5.24 14.81 -5.16
N ASN A 153 4.33 15.03 -6.11
CA ASN A 153 4.52 14.81 -7.55
C ASN A 153 4.95 13.37 -7.90
N MET A 154 4.56 12.40 -7.08
CA MET A 154 4.83 10.96 -7.28
C MET A 154 3.55 10.15 -7.49
N GLY A 155 2.38 10.81 -7.53
CA GLY A 155 1.10 10.13 -7.61
C GLY A 155 0.90 9.20 -6.42
N GLY A 156 0.44 7.97 -6.65
CA GLY A 156 0.29 6.95 -5.62
C GLY A 156 1.50 6.05 -5.41
N ASP A 157 2.66 6.33 -6.04
CA ASP A 157 3.89 5.59 -5.77
C ASP A 157 4.29 5.72 -4.29
N ILE A 158 4.98 4.72 -3.75
CA ILE A 158 5.41 4.68 -2.35
C ILE A 158 6.41 5.80 -2.09
N LEU A 159 6.07 6.77 -1.24
CA LEU A 159 6.94 7.89 -0.89
C LEU A 159 8.09 7.45 0.01
N TYR A 160 7.80 6.59 0.95
CA TYR A 160 8.75 6.05 1.91
C TYR A 160 8.33 4.63 2.29
N ARG A 161 9.31 3.76 2.48
CA ARG A 161 9.10 2.41 3.00
C ARG A 161 10.19 2.05 3.99
N TRP A 162 9.80 1.33 5.04
CA TRP A 162 10.73 0.92 6.08
C TRP A 162 10.36 -0.44 6.68
N GLY A 163 11.37 -1.18 7.11
CA GLY A 163 11.22 -2.46 7.81
C GLY A 163 11.97 -3.62 7.15
N ASN A 164 11.91 -3.75 5.84
CA ASN A 164 12.52 -4.89 5.15
C ASN A 164 13.11 -4.50 3.78
N ALA A 165 14.29 -3.90 3.80
CA ALA A 165 14.98 -3.45 2.59
C ALA A 165 15.30 -4.58 1.58
N LYS A 166 15.25 -5.84 2.01
CA LYS A 166 15.40 -7.00 1.13
C LYS A 166 14.27 -7.13 0.12
N ASN A 167 13.06 -6.62 0.41
CA ASN A 167 11.91 -6.75 -0.49
C ASN A 167 12.09 -5.96 -1.80
N TYR A 168 12.92 -4.92 -1.78
CA TYR A 168 13.24 -4.09 -2.94
C TYR A 168 14.74 -4.10 -3.26
N GLU A 169 15.44 -5.17 -2.88
CA GLU A 169 16.83 -5.47 -3.23
C GLU A 169 17.86 -4.42 -2.81
N ARG A 170 17.56 -3.64 -1.76
CA ARG A 170 18.48 -2.67 -1.15
C ARG A 170 18.98 -3.11 0.22
N GLY A 171 18.85 -4.39 0.54
CA GLY A 171 19.29 -4.96 1.80
C GLY A 171 19.37 -6.48 1.76
N THR A 172 19.84 -7.03 2.86
CA THR A 172 19.99 -8.46 3.12
C THR A 172 19.04 -8.90 4.23
N ILE A 173 19.08 -10.17 4.62
CA ILE A 173 18.31 -10.67 5.76
C ILE A 173 18.70 -9.98 7.08
N SER A 174 19.93 -9.47 7.18
CA SER A 174 20.39 -8.75 8.37
C SER A 174 19.82 -7.35 8.50
N ASP A 175 19.20 -6.85 7.43
CA ASP A 175 18.59 -5.52 7.38
C ASP A 175 17.07 -5.57 7.58
N VAL A 176 16.52 -6.77 7.90
CA VAL A 176 15.11 -6.94 8.26
C VAL A 176 14.93 -6.49 9.71
N ILE A 177 14.09 -5.50 9.91
CA ILE A 177 13.86 -4.87 11.21
C ILE A 177 12.49 -5.22 11.78
N LEU A 178 11.47 -5.31 10.90
CA LEU A 178 10.09 -5.59 11.29
C LEU A 178 9.69 -7.01 10.94
N GLU A 179 8.92 -7.65 11.85
CA GLU A 179 8.40 -8.99 11.68
C GLU A 179 6.94 -9.05 12.09
N PHE A 180 6.03 -9.09 11.11
CA PHE A 180 4.58 -9.20 11.33
C PHE A 180 4.04 -8.14 12.31
N GLN A 181 4.54 -6.92 12.17
CA GLN A 181 4.21 -5.77 13.01
C GLN A 181 2.78 -5.30 12.77
N HIS A 182 2.28 -4.49 13.71
CA HIS A 182 0.98 -3.85 13.67
C HIS A 182 1.12 -2.40 14.12
N ASP A 183 0.27 -1.54 13.57
CA ASP A 183 -0.08 -0.23 14.11
C ASP A 183 1.09 0.80 14.22
N PRO A 184 1.89 1.02 13.16
CA PRO A 184 2.81 2.15 13.13
C PRO A 184 2.02 3.46 13.02
N ASN A 185 2.33 4.43 13.90
CA ASN A 185 1.64 5.71 13.97
C ASN A 185 2.60 6.87 13.96
N TRP A 186 2.20 8.02 13.43
CA TRP A 186 2.90 9.26 13.72
C TRP A 186 2.70 9.69 15.16
N ILE A 187 3.78 10.15 15.79
CA ILE A 187 3.71 10.76 17.10
C ILE A 187 3.02 12.12 16.96
N PRO A 188 1.85 12.34 17.62
CA PRO A 188 1.07 13.55 17.45
C PRO A 188 1.80 14.81 17.92
N SER A 189 1.35 15.98 17.43
CA SER A 189 1.82 17.27 17.91
C SER A 189 1.60 17.41 19.42
N GLY A 190 2.55 18.05 20.12
CA GLY A 190 2.51 18.24 21.58
C GLY A 190 3.21 17.13 22.38
N TYR A 191 3.62 16.03 21.77
CA TYR A 191 4.45 15.01 22.41
C TYR A 191 5.92 15.15 22.05
N THR A 192 6.81 14.57 22.87
CA THR A 192 8.23 14.45 22.53
C THR A 192 8.36 13.62 21.25
N ASP A 193 9.24 14.07 20.35
CA ASP A 193 9.45 13.45 19.05
C ASP A 193 8.25 13.51 18.08
N ALA A 194 7.35 14.49 18.25
CA ALA A 194 6.24 14.74 17.33
C ALA A 194 6.69 14.73 15.86
N GLY A 195 5.88 14.08 14.99
CA GLY A 195 6.16 13.91 13.57
C GLY A 195 7.09 12.74 13.23
N LYS A 196 7.65 12.04 14.22
CA LYS A 196 8.28 10.74 13.99
C LYS A 196 7.24 9.62 13.99
N ILE A 197 7.64 8.46 13.52
CA ILE A 197 6.83 7.23 13.53
C ILE A 197 7.27 6.35 14.70
N MET A 198 6.29 5.79 15.39
CA MET A 198 6.51 4.84 16.49
C MET A 198 5.89 3.49 16.18
#